data_c92c02b286919e2b9b4ab99f0ea198e5
#
_entry.id   c92c02b286919e2b9b4ab99f0ea198e5
#
_cell.length_a   1.000
_cell.length_b   1.000
_cell.length_c   1.000
_cell.angle_alpha   90.00
_cell.angle_beta   90.00
_cell.angle_gamma   90.00
#
_symmetry.space_group_name_H-M   'P 1'
#
loop_
_entity.id
_entity.type
_entity.pdbx_description
1 polymer ?
#
loop_
_entity_poly.entity_id
_entity_poly.type
_entity_poly.pdbx_seq_one_letter_code
_entity_poly.pdbx_strand_id
1 'polypeptide(L)'
;MAEIATLARPYAKAVFELAKSQGRLGPWSDMLAVLAGVAAHPTVHGMLESPDLAEAAKARRLSSICGDAIDDRAQALVDVLATNKRLDLIGELREQFEALKALEEHVLDVEIVSAFELTHEQDALLREALARRFQREVNMTSRVDAALIGGAIIRAGDTVIDGSVRGRLSRLAETLQRV
;
A
#
# COMPACT_ATOMS: atom_id res chain seq x y z
N MET A 1 11.74 -17.60 3.20
CA MET A 1 11.01 -16.35 2.89
C MET A 1 10.15 -16.49 1.63
N ALA A 2 10.66 -16.87 0.45
CA ALA A 2 9.83 -17.01 -0.76
C ALA A 2 8.68 -18.05 -0.67
N GLU A 3 8.86 -19.10 0.12
CA GLU A 3 7.87 -20.14 0.30
C GLU A 3 6.66 -19.69 1.14
N ILE A 4 6.90 -18.94 2.22
CA ILE A 4 5.85 -18.34 3.08
C ILE A 4 4.99 -17.37 2.28
N ALA A 5 5.61 -16.50 1.49
CA ALA A 5 4.91 -15.55 0.62
C ALA A 5 4.02 -16.25 -0.42
N THR A 6 4.50 -17.36 -0.99
CA THR A 6 3.71 -18.14 -1.95
C THR A 6 2.50 -18.81 -1.30
N LEU A 7 2.64 -19.29 -0.06
CA LEU A 7 1.56 -19.92 0.69
C LEU A 7 0.53 -18.89 1.22
N ALA A 8 0.94 -17.68 1.55
CA ALA A 8 0.05 -16.61 2.01
C ALA A 8 -0.78 -15.99 0.88
N ARG A 9 -0.27 -15.97 -0.35
CA ARG A 9 -0.89 -15.30 -1.51
C ARG A 9 -2.37 -15.64 -1.77
N PRO A 10 -2.80 -16.91 -1.78
CA PRO A 10 -4.20 -17.25 -2.04
C PRO A 10 -5.13 -16.71 -0.94
N TYR A 11 -4.70 -16.70 0.31
CA TYR A 11 -5.46 -16.16 1.43
C TYR A 11 -5.55 -14.63 1.36
N ALA A 12 -4.42 -13.95 1.11
CA ALA A 12 -4.39 -12.50 0.96
C ALA A 12 -5.30 -12.04 -0.18
N LYS A 13 -5.26 -12.72 -1.34
CA LYS A 13 -6.12 -12.44 -2.47
C LYS A 13 -7.60 -12.66 -2.15
N ALA A 14 -7.95 -13.77 -1.49
CA ALA A 14 -9.34 -14.07 -1.13
C ALA A 14 -9.91 -13.04 -0.15
N VAL A 15 -9.14 -12.65 0.87
CA VAL A 15 -9.53 -11.62 1.84
C VAL A 15 -9.66 -10.26 1.16
N PHE A 16 -8.75 -9.93 0.25
CA PHE A 16 -8.80 -8.68 -0.50
C PHE A 16 -10.05 -8.60 -1.39
N GLU A 17 -10.36 -9.63 -2.16
CA GLU A 17 -11.57 -9.68 -3.00
C GLU A 17 -12.85 -9.58 -2.15
N LEU A 18 -12.89 -10.25 -1.00
CA LEU A 18 -13.99 -10.14 -0.07
C LEU A 18 -14.15 -8.72 0.48
N ALA A 19 -13.04 -8.11 0.93
CA ALA A 19 -13.02 -6.74 1.46
C ALA A 19 -13.43 -5.71 0.39
N LYS A 20 -12.94 -5.88 -0.84
CA LYS A 20 -13.27 -5.06 -1.99
C LYS A 20 -14.76 -5.13 -2.36
N SER A 21 -15.32 -6.34 -2.45
CA SER A 21 -16.74 -6.54 -2.78
C SER A 21 -17.70 -5.89 -1.77
N GLN A 22 -17.22 -5.66 -0.54
CA GLN A 22 -17.99 -5.07 0.54
C GLN A 22 -17.67 -3.58 0.78
N GLY A 23 -16.73 -3.00 0.06
CA GLY A 23 -16.25 -1.63 0.28
C GLY A 23 -15.58 -1.45 1.66
N ARG A 24 -14.97 -2.50 2.22
CA ARG A 24 -14.42 -2.53 3.59
C ARG A 24 -12.91 -2.75 3.64
N LEU A 25 -12.16 -2.22 2.67
CA LEU A 25 -10.69 -2.37 2.63
C LEU A 25 -10.02 -1.78 3.88
N GLY A 26 -10.44 -0.59 4.32
CA GLY A 26 -9.92 0.04 5.55
C GLY A 26 -10.14 -0.82 6.80
N PRO A 27 -11.40 -1.17 7.16
CA PRO A 27 -11.67 -2.05 8.30
C PRO A 27 -10.91 -3.39 8.27
N TRP A 28 -10.75 -4.01 7.11
CA TRP A 28 -9.96 -5.23 6.99
C TRP A 28 -8.46 -5.00 7.24
N SER A 29 -7.91 -3.89 6.75
CA SER A 29 -6.54 -3.47 7.04
C SER A 29 -6.29 -3.35 8.55
N ASP A 30 -7.21 -2.69 9.27
CA ASP A 30 -7.12 -2.51 10.72
C ASP A 30 -7.17 -3.86 11.47
N MET A 31 -8.13 -4.73 11.12
CA MET A 31 -8.26 -6.06 11.72
C MET A 31 -7.02 -6.93 11.47
N LEU A 32 -6.49 -6.93 10.26
CA LEU A 32 -5.26 -7.66 9.93
C LEU A 32 -4.03 -7.09 10.64
N ALA A 33 -3.98 -5.76 10.86
CA ALA A 33 -2.92 -5.15 11.64
C ALA A 33 -2.94 -5.60 13.09
N VAL A 34 -4.12 -5.68 13.72
CA VAL A 34 -4.29 -6.21 15.08
C VAL A 34 -3.88 -7.68 15.14
N LEU A 35 -4.41 -8.52 14.24
CA LEU A 35 -4.08 -9.95 14.18
C LEU A 35 -2.58 -10.19 14.03
N ALA A 36 -1.92 -9.49 13.10
CA ALA A 36 -0.49 -9.61 12.88
C ALA A 36 0.32 -9.11 14.08
N GLY A 37 -0.08 -7.99 14.69
CA GLY A 37 0.57 -7.46 15.89
C GLY A 37 0.48 -8.42 17.08
N VAL A 38 -0.67 -9.01 17.31
CA VAL A 38 -0.89 -10.01 18.37
C VAL A 38 -0.09 -11.29 18.07
N ALA A 39 -0.14 -11.80 16.84
CA ALA A 39 0.58 -13.01 16.44
C ALA A 39 2.11 -12.85 16.54
N ALA A 40 2.63 -11.65 16.29
CA ALA A 40 4.07 -11.34 16.40
C ALA A 40 4.56 -11.21 17.86
N HIS A 41 3.64 -11.09 18.84
CA HIS A 41 4.06 -10.98 20.24
C HIS A 41 4.72 -12.29 20.70
N PRO A 42 5.92 -12.26 21.35
CA PRO A 42 6.71 -13.46 21.65
C PRO A 42 5.94 -14.56 22.37
N THR A 43 5.11 -14.21 23.35
CA THR A 43 4.28 -15.17 24.09
C THR A 43 3.22 -15.85 23.22
N VAL A 44 2.61 -15.08 22.31
CA VAL A 44 1.58 -15.59 21.40
C VAL A 44 2.22 -16.44 20.29
N HIS A 45 3.33 -15.96 19.75
CA HIS A 45 4.11 -16.70 18.75
C HIS A 45 4.54 -18.09 19.27
N GLY A 46 5.11 -18.16 20.49
CA GLY A 46 5.44 -19.43 21.12
C GLY A 46 4.21 -20.33 21.36
N MET A 47 3.05 -19.76 21.67
CA MET A 47 1.79 -20.51 21.76
C MET A 47 1.34 -21.06 20.40
N LEU A 48 1.47 -20.28 19.33
CA LEU A 48 1.08 -20.70 17.98
C LEU A 48 2.00 -21.81 17.43
N GLU A 49 3.27 -21.81 17.81
CA GLU A 49 4.24 -22.85 17.42
C GLU A 49 4.15 -24.12 18.30
N SER A 50 3.50 -24.06 19.47
CA SER A 50 3.45 -25.19 20.38
C SER A 50 2.74 -26.40 19.75
N PRO A 51 3.39 -27.58 19.74
CA PRO A 51 2.76 -28.80 19.25
C PRO A 51 1.69 -29.37 20.20
N ASP A 52 1.68 -28.95 21.47
CA ASP A 52 0.80 -29.47 22.51
C ASP A 52 -0.63 -28.93 22.40
N LEU A 53 -0.85 -27.87 21.61
CA LEU A 53 -2.15 -27.25 21.44
C LEU A 53 -2.79 -27.64 20.11
N ALA A 54 -4.04 -28.08 20.18
CA ALA A 54 -4.84 -28.27 18.98
C ALA A 54 -5.03 -26.95 18.23
N GLU A 55 -5.01 -26.99 16.90
CA GLU A 55 -5.11 -25.79 16.05
C GLU A 55 -6.37 -24.95 16.35
N ALA A 56 -7.51 -25.62 16.57
CA ALA A 56 -8.75 -24.94 16.99
C ALA A 56 -8.62 -24.23 18.35
N ALA A 57 -7.77 -24.72 19.26
CA ALA A 57 -7.53 -24.03 20.54
C ALA A 57 -6.62 -22.82 20.35
N LYS A 58 -5.63 -22.89 19.45
CA LYS A 58 -4.80 -21.74 19.05
C LYS A 58 -5.64 -20.63 18.44
N ALA A 59 -6.52 -20.96 17.49
CA ALA A 59 -7.45 -20.02 16.86
C ALA A 59 -8.31 -19.30 17.89
N ARG A 60 -8.99 -20.04 18.77
CA ARG A 60 -9.85 -19.45 19.83
C ARG A 60 -9.07 -18.52 20.76
N ARG A 61 -7.86 -18.91 21.18
CA ARG A 61 -7.01 -18.06 22.03
C ARG A 61 -6.59 -16.79 21.31
N LEU A 62 -6.17 -16.89 20.05
CA LEU A 62 -5.80 -15.73 19.25
C LEU A 62 -6.98 -14.77 19.10
N SER A 63 -8.17 -15.29 18.73
CA SER A 63 -9.39 -14.48 18.62
C SER A 63 -9.79 -13.86 19.97
N SER A 64 -9.68 -14.61 21.08
CA SER A 64 -9.98 -14.09 22.42
C SER A 64 -9.04 -12.95 22.84
N ILE A 65 -7.77 -12.99 22.44
CA ILE A 65 -6.81 -11.90 22.74
C ILE A 65 -7.15 -10.66 21.90
N CYS A 66 -7.57 -10.83 20.64
CA CYS A 66 -7.98 -9.73 19.77
C CYS A 66 -9.32 -9.10 20.21
N GLY A 67 -10.21 -9.86 20.89
CA GLY A 67 -11.50 -9.38 21.39
C GLY A 67 -12.36 -8.71 20.32
N ASP A 68 -12.92 -7.55 20.65
CA ASP A 68 -13.81 -6.77 19.79
C ASP A 68 -13.08 -6.05 18.62
N ALA A 69 -11.75 -6.16 18.57
CA ALA A 69 -10.96 -5.54 17.47
C ALA A 69 -11.07 -6.31 16.14
N ILE A 70 -11.64 -7.52 16.17
CA ILE A 70 -11.88 -8.34 14.97
C ILE A 70 -13.36 -8.75 14.91
N ASP A 71 -13.93 -8.73 13.70
CA ASP A 71 -15.30 -9.17 13.47
C ASP A 71 -15.39 -10.69 13.21
N ASP A 72 -16.63 -11.21 13.13
CA ASP A 72 -16.91 -12.64 12.88
C ASP A 72 -16.23 -13.16 11.61
N ARG A 73 -16.01 -12.30 10.63
CA ARG A 73 -15.35 -12.68 9.35
C ARG A 73 -13.84 -12.82 9.49
N ALA A 74 -13.23 -11.93 10.27
CA ALA A 74 -11.81 -12.06 10.59
C ALA A 74 -11.58 -13.29 11.51
N GLN A 75 -12.52 -13.61 12.40
CA GLN A 75 -12.50 -14.87 13.16
C GLN A 75 -12.59 -16.08 12.24
N ALA A 76 -13.50 -16.07 11.26
CA ALA A 76 -13.61 -17.15 10.28
C ALA A 76 -12.31 -17.33 9.47
N LEU A 77 -11.60 -16.24 9.12
CA LEU A 77 -10.29 -16.32 8.49
C LEU A 77 -9.27 -17.01 9.40
N VAL A 78 -9.23 -16.67 10.69
CA VAL A 78 -8.34 -17.32 11.69
C VAL A 78 -8.64 -18.81 11.78
N ASP A 79 -9.92 -19.22 11.79
CA ASP A 79 -10.34 -20.62 11.83
C ASP A 79 -9.90 -21.38 10.57
N VAL A 80 -10.02 -20.77 9.40
CA VAL A 80 -9.53 -21.35 8.12
C VAL A 80 -8.02 -21.52 8.13
N LEU A 81 -7.28 -20.54 8.61
CA LEU A 81 -5.82 -20.62 8.74
C LEU A 81 -5.40 -21.70 9.73
N ALA A 82 -6.09 -21.81 10.86
CA ALA A 82 -5.84 -22.84 11.86
C ALA A 82 -6.11 -24.26 11.33
N THR A 83 -7.24 -24.45 10.65
CA THR A 83 -7.60 -25.74 10.03
C THR A 83 -6.51 -26.23 9.07
N ASN A 84 -5.87 -25.29 8.36
CA ASN A 84 -4.78 -25.57 7.43
C ASN A 84 -3.39 -25.55 8.09
N LYS A 85 -3.29 -25.34 9.42
CA LYS A 85 -2.04 -25.20 10.17
C LYS A 85 -1.13 -24.10 9.62
N ARG A 86 -1.72 -22.93 9.34
CA ARG A 86 -1.09 -21.79 8.68
C ARG A 86 -1.28 -20.46 9.42
N LEU A 87 -1.39 -20.52 10.75
CA LEU A 87 -1.50 -19.32 11.58
C LEU A 87 -0.23 -18.46 11.56
N ASP A 88 0.91 -19.06 11.25
CA ASP A 88 2.20 -18.41 11.04
C ASP A 88 2.21 -17.45 9.83
N LEU A 89 1.28 -17.62 8.89
CA LEU A 89 1.18 -16.78 7.70
C LEU A 89 0.49 -15.43 7.92
N ILE A 90 -0.06 -15.15 9.10
CA ILE A 90 -0.85 -13.93 9.36
C ILE A 90 -0.05 -12.66 9.08
N GLY A 91 1.23 -12.62 9.44
CA GLY A 91 2.11 -11.48 9.16
C GLY A 91 2.27 -11.22 7.66
N GLU A 92 2.64 -12.25 6.92
CA GLU A 92 2.83 -12.18 5.48
C GLU A 92 1.51 -11.90 4.73
N LEU A 93 0.40 -12.48 5.20
CA LEU A 93 -0.94 -12.23 4.67
C LEU A 93 -1.29 -10.73 4.77
N ARG A 94 -1.01 -10.10 5.91
CA ARG A 94 -1.19 -8.66 6.09
C ARG A 94 -0.35 -7.86 5.09
N GLU A 95 0.94 -8.17 4.95
CA GLU A 95 1.82 -7.45 4.03
C GLU A 95 1.31 -7.51 2.59
N GLN A 96 0.89 -8.70 2.14
CA GLN A 96 0.34 -8.88 0.80
C GLN A 96 -1.03 -8.22 0.62
N PHE A 97 -1.88 -8.22 1.66
CA PHE A 97 -3.15 -7.48 1.63
C PHE A 97 -2.92 -5.98 1.48
N GLU A 98 -1.99 -5.39 2.26
CA GLU A 98 -1.65 -3.97 2.15
C GLU A 98 -1.08 -3.61 0.77
N ALA A 99 -0.26 -4.48 0.19
CA ALA A 99 0.24 -4.29 -1.17
C ALA A 99 -0.90 -4.29 -2.21
N LEU A 100 -1.86 -5.22 -2.10
CA LEU A 100 -3.04 -5.26 -2.97
C LEU A 100 -3.96 -4.06 -2.76
N LYS A 101 -4.14 -3.63 -1.50
CA LYS A 101 -4.92 -2.44 -1.14
C LYS A 101 -4.29 -1.18 -1.74
N ALA A 102 -2.97 -1.01 -1.60
CA ALA A 102 -2.24 0.14 -2.17
C ALA A 102 -2.34 0.18 -3.71
N LEU A 103 -2.34 -0.98 -4.38
CA LEU A 103 -2.58 -1.07 -5.82
C LEU A 103 -4.01 -0.68 -6.20
N GLU A 104 -4.99 -1.03 -5.39
CA GLU A 104 -6.40 -0.75 -5.65
C GLU A 104 -6.78 0.69 -5.31
N GLU A 105 -6.32 1.22 -4.18
CA GLU A 105 -6.61 2.58 -3.73
C GLU A 105 -5.98 3.64 -4.64
N HIS A 106 -5.12 3.20 -5.56
CA HIS A 106 -4.60 4.04 -6.65
C HIS A 106 -4.05 5.39 -6.18
N VAL A 107 -3.48 5.45 -4.97
CA VAL A 107 -2.78 6.66 -4.55
C VAL A 107 -1.44 6.71 -5.29
N LEU A 108 -1.31 7.67 -6.17
CA LEU A 108 -0.08 7.95 -6.88
C LEU A 108 0.67 9.08 -6.16
N ASP A 109 1.80 8.77 -5.55
CA ASP A 109 2.68 9.80 -5.04
C ASP A 109 3.33 10.55 -6.18
N VAL A 110 3.13 11.87 -6.19
CA VAL A 110 3.67 12.77 -7.22
C VAL A 110 4.53 13.85 -6.55
N GLU A 111 5.80 13.89 -6.89
CA GLU A 111 6.70 14.98 -6.55
C GLU A 111 6.67 16.03 -7.67
N ILE A 112 6.36 17.28 -7.33
CA ILE A 112 6.46 18.42 -8.25
C ILE A 112 7.64 19.30 -7.83
N VAL A 113 8.63 19.42 -8.70
CA VAL A 113 9.73 20.36 -8.55
C VAL A 113 9.44 21.55 -9.45
N SER A 114 9.16 22.73 -8.88
CA SER A 114 8.81 23.95 -9.61
C SER A 114 9.88 25.04 -9.41
N ALA A 115 9.99 25.96 -10.36
CA ALA A 115 10.92 27.09 -10.25
C ALA A 115 10.47 28.12 -9.18
N PHE A 116 9.17 28.17 -8.88
CA PHE A 116 8.55 29.08 -7.91
C PHE A 116 7.56 28.32 -7.06
N GLU A 117 7.17 28.90 -5.91
CA GLU A 117 6.08 28.35 -5.10
C GLU A 117 4.77 28.31 -5.91
N LEU A 118 4.08 27.17 -5.82
CA LEU A 118 2.79 27.00 -6.46
C LEU A 118 1.71 27.72 -5.65
N THR A 119 0.85 28.46 -6.33
CA THR A 119 -0.35 29.00 -5.69
C THR A 119 -1.36 27.88 -5.41
N HIS A 120 -2.28 28.10 -4.45
CA HIS A 120 -3.34 27.14 -4.16
C HIS A 120 -4.18 26.76 -5.39
N GLU A 121 -4.44 27.72 -6.28
CA GLU A 121 -5.16 27.45 -7.53
C GLU A 121 -4.37 26.58 -8.49
N GLN A 122 -3.07 26.82 -8.62
CA GLN A 122 -2.19 26.01 -9.46
C GLN A 122 -2.03 24.59 -8.91
N ASP A 123 -1.91 24.44 -7.58
CA ASP A 123 -1.87 23.14 -6.92
C ASP A 123 -3.14 22.33 -7.21
N ALA A 124 -4.30 22.94 -7.04
CA ALA A 124 -5.60 22.31 -7.29
C ALA A 124 -5.75 21.88 -8.75
N LEU A 125 -5.41 22.76 -9.72
CA LEU A 125 -5.48 22.46 -11.14
C LEU A 125 -4.53 21.34 -11.55
N LEU A 126 -3.31 21.34 -11.03
CA LEU A 126 -2.32 20.27 -11.29
C LEU A 126 -2.79 18.94 -10.72
N ARG A 127 -3.30 18.94 -9.49
CA ARG A 127 -3.85 17.73 -8.84
C ARG A 127 -5.00 17.15 -9.66
N GLU A 128 -5.95 17.97 -10.08
CA GLU A 128 -7.08 17.54 -10.90
C GLU A 128 -6.62 16.99 -12.26
N ALA A 129 -5.70 17.69 -12.94
CA ALA A 129 -5.18 17.28 -14.24
C ALA A 129 -4.39 15.96 -14.14
N LEU A 130 -3.59 15.78 -13.08
CA LEU A 130 -2.84 14.55 -12.83
C LEU A 130 -3.76 13.40 -12.47
N ALA A 131 -4.74 13.62 -11.58
CA ALA A 131 -5.74 12.62 -11.22
C ALA A 131 -6.51 12.13 -12.45
N ARG A 132 -6.92 13.05 -13.33
CA ARG A 132 -7.60 12.72 -14.58
C ARG A 132 -6.70 11.96 -15.56
N ARG A 133 -5.41 12.34 -15.67
CA ARG A 133 -4.46 11.71 -16.59
C ARG A 133 -4.10 10.29 -16.16
N PHE A 134 -3.86 10.09 -14.86
CA PHE A 134 -3.44 8.79 -14.32
C PHE A 134 -4.62 7.93 -13.86
N GLN A 135 -5.83 8.47 -13.82
CA GLN A 135 -7.04 7.84 -13.27
C GLN A 135 -6.82 7.31 -11.84
N ARG A 136 -6.09 8.10 -11.03
CA ARG A 136 -5.68 7.77 -9.66
C ARG A 136 -5.83 9.00 -8.77
N GLU A 137 -6.06 8.76 -7.49
CA GLU A 137 -5.92 9.81 -6.50
C GLU A 137 -4.44 10.19 -6.38
N VAL A 138 -4.17 11.50 -6.38
CA VAL A 138 -2.80 12.01 -6.40
C VAL A 138 -2.45 12.60 -5.04
N ASN A 139 -1.47 11.99 -4.37
CA ASN A 139 -0.81 12.58 -3.21
C ASN A 139 0.35 13.44 -3.69
N MET A 140 0.18 14.76 -3.70
CA MET A 140 1.11 15.69 -4.31
C MET A 140 2.00 16.36 -3.27
N THR A 141 3.30 16.25 -3.44
CA THR A 141 4.32 17.00 -2.70
C THR A 141 5.02 17.99 -3.63
N SER A 142 5.17 19.24 -3.20
CA SER A 142 5.83 20.28 -3.99
C SER A 142 7.14 20.72 -3.36
N ARG A 143 8.16 20.94 -4.21
CA ARG A 143 9.45 21.49 -3.83
C ARG A 143 9.87 22.58 -4.81
N VAL A 144 10.48 23.65 -4.31
CA VAL A 144 10.98 24.75 -5.12
C VAL A 144 12.45 24.50 -5.49
N ASP A 145 12.77 24.64 -6.78
CA ASP A 145 14.13 24.62 -7.32
C ASP A 145 14.31 25.73 -8.36
N ALA A 146 14.93 26.81 -7.95
CA ALA A 146 15.19 27.98 -8.80
C ALA A 146 16.11 27.67 -10.00
N ALA A 147 16.87 26.56 -9.98
CA ALA A 147 17.73 26.15 -11.08
C ALA A 147 16.96 25.75 -12.35
N LEU A 148 15.65 25.54 -12.27
CA LEU A 148 14.77 25.23 -13.41
C LEU A 148 14.51 26.46 -14.31
N ILE A 149 14.81 27.69 -13.81
CA ILE A 149 14.56 28.96 -14.50
C ILE A 149 13.05 29.27 -14.63
N GLY A 150 12.22 28.26 -14.90
CA GLY A 150 10.78 28.33 -15.06
C GLY A 150 10.15 26.96 -15.34
N GLY A 151 8.84 26.89 -15.18
CA GLY A 151 8.07 25.65 -15.34
C GLY A 151 8.26 24.67 -14.18
N ALA A 152 7.92 23.40 -14.40
CA ALA A 152 8.00 22.37 -13.38
C ALA A 152 8.41 21.00 -13.96
N ILE A 153 9.00 20.17 -13.12
CA ILE A 153 9.25 18.75 -13.37
C ILE A 153 8.29 17.97 -12.47
N ILE A 154 7.53 17.05 -13.03
CA ILE A 154 6.58 16.20 -12.35
C ILE A 154 7.12 14.78 -12.36
N ARG A 155 7.28 14.19 -11.20
CA ARG A 155 7.68 12.78 -11.02
C ARG A 155 6.52 12.02 -10.43
N ALA A 156 5.99 11.07 -11.19
CA ALA A 156 4.84 10.27 -10.82
C ALA A 156 5.22 8.78 -10.94
N GLY A 157 5.67 8.16 -9.83
CA GLY A 157 6.24 6.82 -9.88
C GLY A 157 7.41 6.75 -10.86
N ASP A 158 7.32 5.88 -11.87
CA ASP A 158 8.36 5.69 -12.90
C ASP A 158 8.28 6.73 -14.03
N THR A 159 7.26 7.58 -14.04
CA THR A 159 7.03 8.57 -15.10
C THR A 159 7.58 9.94 -14.69
N VAL A 160 8.45 10.52 -15.54
CA VAL A 160 8.94 11.88 -15.38
C VAL A 160 8.45 12.75 -16.52
N ILE A 161 7.72 13.82 -16.17
CA ILE A 161 7.25 14.83 -17.13
C ILE A 161 8.04 16.12 -16.89
N ASP A 162 8.99 16.40 -17.77
CA ASP A 162 9.79 17.61 -17.70
C ASP A 162 9.18 18.73 -18.59
N GLY A 163 8.52 19.68 -17.91
CA GLY A 163 8.00 20.92 -18.47
C GLY A 163 8.87 22.16 -18.17
N SER A 164 10.08 21.98 -17.62
CA SER A 164 10.94 23.08 -17.27
C SER A 164 11.51 23.82 -18.49
N VAL A 165 11.78 25.12 -18.32
CA VAL A 165 12.46 25.93 -19.34
C VAL A 165 13.87 25.39 -19.59
N ARG A 166 14.58 24.98 -18.54
CA ARG A 166 15.91 24.38 -18.63
C ARG A 166 15.90 23.11 -19.51
N GLY A 167 14.95 22.20 -19.31
CA GLY A 167 14.82 20.99 -20.12
C GLY A 167 14.50 21.29 -21.59
N ARG A 168 13.69 22.33 -21.86
CA ARG A 168 13.41 22.76 -23.23
C ARG A 168 14.63 23.35 -23.92
N LEU A 169 15.43 24.18 -23.22
CA LEU A 169 16.69 24.75 -23.75
C LEU A 169 17.74 23.68 -24.02
N SER A 170 17.87 22.68 -23.14
CA SER A 170 18.80 21.56 -23.34
C SER A 170 18.44 20.77 -24.61
N ARG A 171 17.19 20.43 -24.81
CA ARG A 171 16.71 19.73 -26.01
C ARG A 171 16.93 20.55 -27.29
N LEU A 172 16.73 21.87 -27.23
CA LEU A 172 17.01 22.74 -28.37
C LEU A 172 18.50 22.77 -28.70
N ALA A 173 19.36 22.90 -27.70
CA ALA A 173 20.83 22.88 -27.88
C ALA A 173 21.31 21.56 -28.51
N GLU A 174 20.79 20.41 -28.04
CA GLU A 174 21.11 19.10 -28.62
C GLU A 174 20.67 18.98 -30.09
N THR A 175 19.50 19.55 -30.42
CA THR A 175 18.99 19.53 -31.78
C THR A 175 19.87 20.40 -32.71
N LEU A 176 20.34 21.54 -32.23
CA LEU A 176 21.22 22.43 -32.99
C LEU A 176 22.67 21.90 -33.16
N GLN A 177 23.15 21.08 -32.23
CA GLN A 177 24.45 20.43 -32.29
C GLN A 177 24.48 19.22 -33.24
N ARG A 178 23.33 18.68 -33.61
CA ARG A 178 23.22 17.55 -34.56
C ARG A 178 23.10 17.95 -36.02
N VAL A 179 23.10 19.25 -36.31
CA VAL A 179 23.15 19.83 -37.65
C VAL A 179 24.57 20.26 -37.96
#